data_bd7315f1a4236e0453cfa2e4370594a7
#
_entry.id   bd7315f1a4236e0453cfa2e4370594a7
#
_cell.length_a   1.000
_cell.length_b   1.000
_cell.length_c   1.000
_cell.angle_alpha   90.00
_cell.angle_beta   90.00
_cell.angle_gamma   90.00
#
_symmetry.space_group_name_H-M   'P 1'
#
loop_
_entity.id
_entity.type
_entity.pdbx_description
1 polymer ?
#
loop_
_entity_poly.entity_id
_entity_poly.type
_entity_poly.pdbx_seq_one_letter_code
_entity_poly.pdbx_strand_id
1 'polypeptide(L)'
;MITERSRTVHSASVEVLARRVREGLGGAGSGTPVADHLRAAATAGGPTAAGHAGARDGAPGPVVAAGAVRLLGADVVAGYLLAGRPLPAPESQALHLTLSALPPAPRASLAALHGGEGAWLRAWTDWGLVTALAGVDAAQPPMPAPVPPGPPACEDRLPRRHRTGGAAEGVGVGEGWVAWSLRMGQLASLALPHLDGPVHDVARGGVLGLARGATRALLRGDFATAARLNRWLAWLAADGITLPVDAGVLGAEIALRGGGERCLLDVAIADRMLEGERTWTRK
;
A
#
# COMPACT_ATOMS: atom_id res chain seq x y z
N MET A 1 1.81 -18.44 -18.16
CA MET A 1 2.50 -18.96 -16.95
C MET A 1 3.65 -18.02 -16.64
N ILE A 2 3.59 -17.26 -15.52
CA ILE A 2 4.68 -16.36 -15.10
C ILE A 2 5.81 -17.23 -14.56
N THR A 3 6.99 -17.15 -15.17
CA THR A 3 8.17 -17.90 -14.71
C THR A 3 8.67 -17.37 -13.37
N GLU A 4 9.39 -18.19 -12.59
CA GLU A 4 9.99 -17.78 -11.32
C GLU A 4 10.98 -16.60 -11.52
N ARG A 5 11.75 -16.62 -12.60
CA ARG A 5 12.62 -15.51 -13.01
C ARG A 5 11.84 -14.20 -13.20
N SER A 6 10.64 -14.27 -13.80
CA SER A 6 9.79 -13.08 -13.98
C SER A 6 9.32 -12.51 -12.64
N ARG A 7 8.94 -13.37 -11.68
CA ARG A 7 8.55 -12.93 -10.32
C ARG A 7 9.71 -12.27 -9.60
N THR A 8 10.91 -12.82 -9.67
CA THR A 8 12.11 -12.25 -9.03
C THR A 8 12.43 -10.86 -9.58
N VAL A 9 12.36 -10.66 -10.91
CA VAL A 9 12.61 -9.36 -11.53
C VAL A 9 11.54 -8.33 -11.11
N HIS A 10 10.27 -8.70 -11.05
CA HIS A 10 9.22 -7.81 -10.57
C HIS A 10 9.41 -7.45 -9.09
N SER A 11 9.72 -8.43 -8.24
CA SER A 11 9.98 -8.19 -6.82
C SER A 11 11.16 -7.24 -6.62
N ALA A 12 12.27 -7.45 -7.33
CA ALA A 12 13.43 -6.56 -7.27
C ALA A 12 13.09 -5.12 -7.72
N SER A 13 12.27 -4.96 -8.76
CA SER A 13 11.82 -3.65 -9.22
C SER A 13 10.98 -2.92 -8.18
N VAL A 14 10.09 -3.64 -7.48
CA VAL A 14 9.28 -3.09 -6.38
C VAL A 14 10.17 -2.64 -5.22
N GLU A 15 11.16 -3.43 -4.81
CA GLU A 15 12.09 -3.09 -3.73
C GLU A 15 12.92 -1.83 -4.08
N VAL A 16 13.40 -1.72 -5.33
CA VAL A 16 14.13 -0.53 -5.78
C VAL A 16 13.25 0.72 -5.74
N LEU A 17 12.01 0.61 -6.21
CA LEU A 17 11.08 1.75 -6.17
C LEU A 17 10.69 2.10 -4.73
N ALA A 18 10.42 1.11 -3.87
CA ALA A 18 10.09 1.33 -2.46
C ALA A 18 11.21 2.10 -1.73
N ARG A 19 12.47 1.73 -1.99
CA ARG A 19 13.63 2.46 -1.46
C ARG A 19 13.64 3.91 -1.89
N ARG A 20 13.46 4.19 -3.19
CA ARG A 20 13.44 5.57 -3.72
C ARG A 20 12.33 6.41 -3.10
N VAL A 21 11.13 5.84 -2.97
CA VAL A 21 10.00 6.52 -2.31
C VAL A 21 10.33 6.80 -0.84
N ARG A 22 10.92 5.84 -0.12
CA ARG A 22 11.33 6.00 1.28
C ARG A 22 12.40 7.08 1.44
N GLU A 23 13.41 7.11 0.57
CA GLU A 23 14.44 8.16 0.54
C GLU A 23 13.81 9.55 0.31
N GLY A 24 12.80 9.64 -0.56
CA GLY A 24 12.03 10.85 -0.79
C GLY A 24 11.24 11.32 0.44
N LEU A 25 10.70 10.40 1.25
CA LEU A 25 10.05 10.70 2.53
C LEU A 25 11.02 11.33 3.53
N GLY A 26 12.27 10.84 3.58
CA GLY A 26 13.33 11.36 4.44
C GLY A 26 14.00 12.65 3.94
N GLY A 27 13.62 13.17 2.77
CA GLY A 27 14.23 14.36 2.17
C GLY A 27 15.60 14.10 1.52
N ALA A 28 16.06 12.83 1.47
CA ALA A 28 17.36 12.46 0.90
C ALA A 28 17.29 12.09 -0.60
N GLY A 29 16.08 11.94 -1.16
CA GLY A 29 15.87 11.52 -2.54
C GLY A 29 15.74 12.67 -3.54
N SER A 30 15.69 12.32 -4.84
CA SER A 30 15.56 13.25 -5.96
C SER A 30 14.25 14.07 -5.98
N GLY A 31 13.26 13.68 -5.18
CA GLY A 31 11.92 14.24 -5.23
C GLY A 31 11.06 13.75 -6.42
N THR A 32 11.57 12.88 -7.28
CA THR A 32 10.86 12.29 -8.44
C THR A 32 11.09 10.78 -8.54
N PRO A 33 10.74 9.98 -7.50
CA PRO A 33 11.10 8.57 -7.41
C PRO A 33 10.54 7.71 -8.54
N VAL A 34 9.31 7.98 -9.02
CA VAL A 34 8.67 7.22 -10.11
C VAL A 34 9.29 7.58 -11.44
N ALA A 35 9.46 8.88 -11.75
CA ALA A 35 10.07 9.33 -12.99
C ALA A 35 11.49 8.79 -13.14
N ASP A 36 12.28 8.80 -12.07
CA ASP A 36 13.65 8.27 -12.06
C ASP A 36 13.66 6.73 -12.19
N HIS A 37 12.70 6.05 -11.61
CA HIS A 37 12.56 4.60 -11.72
C HIS A 37 12.25 4.18 -13.16
N LEU A 38 11.29 4.84 -13.81
CA LEU A 38 10.92 4.56 -15.20
C LEU A 38 12.04 4.93 -16.17
N ARG A 39 12.72 6.06 -15.95
CA ARG A 39 13.87 6.49 -16.78
C ARG A 39 15.02 5.49 -16.69
N ALA A 40 15.36 5.02 -15.48
CA ALA A 40 16.40 4.02 -15.32
C ALA A 40 16.06 2.70 -16.02
N ALA A 41 14.79 2.28 -15.99
CA ALA A 41 14.33 1.09 -16.71
C ALA A 41 14.37 1.27 -18.24
N ALA A 42 14.04 2.46 -18.75
CA ALA A 42 14.12 2.77 -20.17
C ALA A 42 15.56 2.75 -20.69
N THR A 43 16.51 3.30 -19.94
CA THR A 43 17.94 3.29 -20.31
C THR A 43 18.55 1.89 -20.25
N ALA A 44 18.11 1.06 -19.32
CA ALA A 44 18.57 -0.33 -19.21
C ALA A 44 18.04 -1.24 -20.32
N GLY A 45 16.86 -0.93 -20.89
CA GLY A 45 16.22 -1.66 -21.98
C GLY A 45 16.51 -1.10 -23.39
N GLY A 46 17.32 -0.04 -23.52
CA GLY A 46 17.67 0.57 -24.80
C GLY A 46 18.45 -0.36 -25.73
N PRO A 47 18.31 -0.21 -27.08
CA PRO A 47 19.06 -1.00 -28.05
C PRO A 47 20.56 -0.72 -27.85
N THR A 48 21.28 -1.68 -27.31
CA THR A 48 22.74 -1.70 -27.40
C THR A 48 23.06 -1.75 -28.87
N ALA A 49 23.79 -0.73 -29.34
CA ALA A 49 24.37 -0.71 -30.68
C ALA A 49 24.92 -2.08 -31.01
N ALA A 50 24.55 -2.60 -32.17
CA ALA A 50 24.88 -3.90 -32.68
C ALA A 50 26.35 -4.28 -32.36
N GLY A 51 26.55 -5.33 -31.59
CA GLY A 51 27.89 -5.91 -31.56
C GLY A 51 28.39 -6.67 -30.36
N HIS A 52 27.71 -6.73 -29.21
CA HIS A 52 28.17 -7.62 -28.15
C HIS A 52 26.98 -8.24 -27.39
N ALA A 53 26.84 -9.53 -27.52
CA ALA A 53 25.90 -10.37 -26.78
C ALA A 53 26.25 -10.41 -25.30
N GLY A 54 25.96 -9.32 -24.61
CA GLY A 54 26.08 -9.14 -23.16
C GLY A 54 24.88 -8.29 -22.71
N ALA A 55 23.66 -8.76 -22.95
CA ALA A 55 22.51 -8.22 -22.23
C ALA A 55 22.87 -8.27 -20.75
N ARG A 56 22.87 -7.12 -20.06
CA ARG A 56 22.93 -7.07 -18.59
C ARG A 56 21.71 -7.82 -18.09
N ASP A 57 21.93 -9.12 -17.88
CA ASP A 57 20.94 -10.06 -17.41
C ASP A 57 20.42 -9.56 -16.06
N GLY A 58 19.20 -9.02 -16.02
CA GLY A 58 18.51 -8.68 -14.78
C GLY A 58 17.99 -7.25 -14.61
N ALA A 59 18.27 -6.30 -15.51
CA ALA A 59 17.67 -4.97 -15.39
C ALA A 59 16.17 -5.02 -15.76
N PRO A 60 15.26 -4.45 -14.92
CA PRO A 60 13.83 -4.45 -15.21
C PRO A 60 13.54 -3.58 -16.45
N GLY A 61 12.84 -4.14 -17.44
CA GLY A 61 12.36 -3.35 -18.58
C GLY A 61 11.22 -2.39 -18.17
N PRO A 62 10.84 -1.43 -19.06
CA PRO A 62 9.84 -0.40 -18.76
C PRO A 62 8.50 -0.93 -18.27
N VAL A 63 8.03 -2.06 -18.81
CA VAL A 63 6.76 -2.70 -18.39
C VAL A 63 6.85 -3.23 -16.96
N VAL A 64 7.99 -3.80 -16.58
CA VAL A 64 8.22 -4.28 -15.20
C VAL A 64 8.27 -3.11 -14.23
N ALA A 65 8.92 -2.01 -14.62
CA ALA A 65 8.97 -0.79 -13.81
C ALA A 65 7.59 -0.16 -13.64
N ALA A 66 6.78 -0.07 -14.68
CA ALA A 66 5.39 0.37 -14.61
C ALA A 66 4.55 -0.57 -13.73
N GLY A 67 4.78 -1.89 -13.82
CA GLY A 67 4.18 -2.88 -12.94
C GLY A 67 4.53 -2.65 -11.46
N ALA A 68 5.77 -2.28 -11.13
CA ALA A 68 6.18 -1.97 -9.77
C ALA A 68 5.43 -0.74 -9.21
N VAL A 69 5.21 0.30 -10.02
CA VAL A 69 4.39 1.47 -9.64
C VAL A 69 2.97 1.04 -9.28
N ARG A 70 2.36 0.18 -10.12
CA ARG A 70 1.01 -0.32 -9.87
C ARG A 70 0.93 -1.19 -8.61
N LEU A 71 1.96 -1.98 -8.31
CA LEU A 71 2.01 -2.82 -7.11
C LEU A 71 2.21 -2.01 -5.82
N LEU A 72 2.95 -0.91 -5.86
CA LEU A 72 3.06 0.00 -4.73
C LEU A 72 1.78 0.84 -4.53
N GLY A 73 1.01 1.07 -5.59
CA GLY A 73 -0.24 1.80 -5.50
C GLY A 73 -0.05 3.23 -4.99
N ALA A 74 -0.88 3.66 -4.04
CA ALA A 74 -0.86 5.02 -3.49
C ALA A 74 0.46 5.40 -2.79
N ASP A 75 1.29 4.43 -2.41
CA ASP A 75 2.55 4.69 -1.71
C ASP A 75 3.53 5.51 -2.54
N VAL A 76 3.45 5.43 -3.86
CA VAL A 76 4.34 6.18 -4.76
C VAL A 76 4.17 7.70 -4.63
N VAL A 77 3.01 8.15 -4.15
CA VAL A 77 2.72 9.58 -3.90
C VAL A 77 2.64 9.93 -2.41
N ALA A 78 2.91 8.97 -1.52
CA ALA A 78 2.80 9.16 -0.07
C ALA A 78 3.63 10.35 0.44
N GLY A 79 4.82 10.56 -0.10
CA GLY A 79 5.69 11.68 0.31
C GLY A 79 5.09 13.05 0.01
N TYR A 80 4.30 13.17 -1.05
CA TYR A 80 3.62 14.42 -1.41
C TYR A 80 2.36 14.63 -0.57
N LEU A 81 1.57 13.59 -0.37
CA LEU A 81 0.37 13.63 0.49
C LEU A 81 0.73 14.00 1.93
N LEU A 82 1.71 13.31 2.52
CA LEU A 82 2.15 13.53 3.90
C LEU A 82 2.79 14.91 4.12
N ALA A 83 3.40 15.48 3.08
CA ALA A 83 4.00 16.80 3.13
C ALA A 83 3.03 17.92 2.70
N GLY A 84 1.82 17.62 2.26
CA GLY A 84 0.88 18.59 1.69
C GLY A 84 1.45 19.34 0.49
N ARG A 85 2.26 18.67 -0.34
CA ARG A 85 2.95 19.29 -1.50
C ARG A 85 2.38 18.81 -2.82
N PRO A 86 2.28 19.69 -3.81
CA PRO A 86 1.86 19.29 -5.15
C PRO A 86 2.91 18.38 -5.81
N LEU A 87 2.44 17.57 -6.74
CA LEU A 87 3.26 16.66 -7.51
C LEU A 87 4.09 17.43 -8.54
N PRO A 88 5.43 17.20 -8.65
CA PRO A 88 6.24 17.79 -9.70
C PRO A 88 5.83 17.28 -11.10
N ALA A 89 5.92 18.12 -12.13
CA ALA A 89 5.51 17.77 -13.49
C ALA A 89 6.14 16.47 -14.03
N PRO A 90 7.45 16.19 -13.84
CA PRO A 90 8.02 14.91 -14.28
C PRO A 90 7.40 13.68 -13.62
N GLU A 91 7.03 13.80 -12.33
CA GLU A 91 6.42 12.73 -11.56
C GLU A 91 4.98 12.49 -11.99
N SER A 92 4.21 13.58 -12.18
CA SER A 92 2.86 13.54 -12.74
C SER A 92 2.85 12.84 -14.09
N GLN A 93 3.70 13.27 -15.01
CA GLN A 93 3.87 12.66 -16.34
C GLN A 93 4.16 11.15 -16.25
N ALA A 94 5.10 10.74 -15.39
CA ALA A 94 5.48 9.35 -15.21
C ALA A 94 4.32 8.48 -14.72
N LEU A 95 3.53 9.01 -13.78
CA LEU A 95 2.34 8.33 -13.25
C LEU A 95 1.23 8.23 -14.31
N HIS A 96 0.95 9.30 -15.04
CA HIS A 96 -0.03 9.27 -16.13
C HIS A 96 0.36 8.31 -17.26
N LEU A 97 1.64 8.25 -17.63
CA LEU A 97 2.15 7.25 -18.58
C LEU A 97 1.95 5.82 -18.06
N THR A 98 2.20 5.59 -16.76
CA THR A 98 1.97 4.28 -16.14
C THR A 98 0.49 3.88 -16.17
N LEU A 99 -0.41 4.80 -15.82
CA LEU A 99 -1.86 4.57 -15.86
C LEU A 99 -2.39 4.36 -17.28
N SER A 100 -1.79 5.02 -18.28
CA SER A 100 -2.15 4.83 -19.70
C SER A 100 -1.66 3.49 -20.23
N ALA A 101 -0.43 3.07 -19.88
CA ALA A 101 0.15 1.80 -20.30
C ALA A 101 -0.50 0.58 -19.61
N LEU A 102 -0.89 0.75 -18.35
CA LEU A 102 -1.53 -0.27 -17.50
C LEU A 102 -2.80 0.33 -16.86
N PRO A 103 -3.90 0.46 -17.61
CA PRO A 103 -5.10 1.14 -17.09
C PRO A 103 -5.73 0.38 -15.93
N PRO A 104 -6.39 1.12 -14.99
CA PRO A 104 -7.20 0.51 -13.95
C PRO A 104 -8.31 -0.38 -14.54
N ALA A 105 -8.75 -1.38 -13.78
CA ALA A 105 -9.84 -2.24 -14.20
C ALA A 105 -11.14 -1.44 -14.43
N PRO A 106 -11.86 -1.64 -15.53
CA PRO A 106 -13.10 -0.94 -15.82
C PRO A 106 -14.21 -1.32 -14.83
N ARG A 107 -15.18 -0.39 -14.62
CA ARG A 107 -16.33 -0.58 -13.70
C ARG A 107 -17.10 -1.89 -13.91
N ALA A 108 -17.28 -2.30 -15.17
CA ALA A 108 -17.99 -3.54 -15.50
C ALA A 108 -17.29 -4.78 -14.92
N SER A 109 -15.96 -4.76 -14.82
CA SER A 109 -15.19 -5.85 -14.21
C SER A 109 -15.33 -5.89 -12.69
N LEU A 110 -15.70 -4.80 -12.03
CA LEU A 110 -15.93 -4.74 -10.59
C LEU A 110 -17.25 -5.41 -10.18
N ALA A 111 -18.29 -5.27 -10.99
CA ALA A 111 -19.57 -5.98 -10.81
C ALA A 111 -19.40 -7.51 -10.98
N ALA A 112 -18.39 -7.92 -11.74
CA ALA A 112 -18.06 -9.30 -12.01
C ALA A 112 -16.84 -9.80 -11.20
N LEU A 113 -16.56 -9.26 -10.01
CA LEU A 113 -15.45 -9.69 -9.14
C LEU A 113 -15.59 -11.15 -8.64
N HIS A 114 -16.09 -12.03 -9.49
CA HIS A 114 -15.94 -13.48 -9.37
C HIS A 114 -14.48 -13.93 -9.61
N GLY A 115 -13.59 -12.99 -9.94
CA GLY A 115 -12.16 -13.24 -10.21
C GLY A 115 -11.30 -13.51 -8.98
N GLY A 116 -11.89 -13.69 -7.81
CA GLY A 116 -11.18 -14.01 -6.59
C GLY A 116 -10.47 -12.83 -5.90
N GLU A 117 -9.84 -13.11 -4.77
CA GLU A 117 -9.19 -12.15 -3.87
C GLU A 117 -8.17 -11.25 -4.58
N GLY A 118 -7.39 -11.79 -5.50
CA GLY A 118 -6.38 -11.01 -6.23
C GLY A 118 -6.94 -9.93 -7.14
N ALA A 119 -8.14 -10.10 -7.71
CA ALA A 119 -8.80 -9.07 -8.52
C ALA A 119 -9.35 -7.94 -7.64
N TRP A 120 -9.93 -8.30 -6.51
CA TRP A 120 -10.43 -7.37 -5.51
C TRP A 120 -9.30 -6.51 -4.91
N LEU A 121 -8.17 -7.10 -4.54
CA LEU A 121 -6.99 -6.38 -4.05
C LEU A 121 -6.45 -5.40 -5.10
N ARG A 122 -6.35 -5.82 -6.36
CA ARG A 122 -5.92 -4.92 -7.45
C ARG A 122 -6.86 -3.74 -7.60
N ALA A 123 -8.18 -3.97 -7.54
CA ALA A 123 -9.16 -2.90 -7.65
C ALA A 123 -8.98 -1.85 -6.54
N TRP A 124 -8.71 -2.27 -5.31
CA TRP A 124 -8.42 -1.36 -4.20
C TRP A 124 -7.09 -0.63 -4.36
N THR A 125 -6.05 -1.32 -4.79
CA THR A 125 -4.73 -0.70 -5.06
C THR A 125 -4.85 0.37 -6.15
N ASP A 126 -5.61 0.06 -7.23
CA ASP A 126 -5.87 0.99 -8.31
C ASP A 126 -6.70 2.19 -7.88
N TRP A 127 -7.76 1.95 -7.12
CA TRP A 127 -8.58 3.02 -6.54
C TRP A 127 -7.75 3.94 -5.65
N GLY A 128 -6.92 3.38 -4.77
CA GLY A 128 -6.05 4.14 -3.89
C GLY A 128 -5.05 5.01 -4.67
N LEU A 129 -4.38 4.45 -5.69
CA LEU A 129 -3.44 5.19 -6.52
C LEU A 129 -4.11 6.37 -7.24
N VAL A 130 -5.25 6.13 -7.89
CA VAL A 130 -5.97 7.16 -8.66
C VAL A 130 -6.51 8.25 -7.73
N THR A 131 -7.06 7.87 -6.56
CA THR A 131 -7.60 8.82 -5.57
C THR A 131 -6.47 9.65 -4.95
N ALA A 132 -5.36 9.00 -4.57
CA ALA A 132 -4.19 9.69 -4.02
C ALA A 132 -3.59 10.66 -5.04
N LEU A 133 -3.46 10.24 -6.30
CA LEU A 133 -2.94 11.08 -7.38
C LEU A 133 -3.83 12.31 -7.62
N ALA A 134 -5.16 12.14 -7.62
CA ALA A 134 -6.09 13.26 -7.75
C ALA A 134 -5.96 14.29 -6.61
N GLY A 135 -5.53 13.85 -5.42
CA GLY A 135 -5.31 14.74 -4.27
C GLY A 135 -4.03 15.59 -4.35
N VAL A 136 -3.03 15.19 -5.15
CA VAL A 136 -1.72 15.89 -5.27
C VAL A 136 -1.46 16.46 -6.66
N ASP A 137 -2.15 15.99 -7.69
CA ASP A 137 -2.02 16.46 -9.08
C ASP A 137 -3.20 17.36 -9.46
N ALA A 138 -3.18 18.60 -8.97
CA ALA A 138 -4.21 19.59 -9.27
C ALA A 138 -4.22 20.03 -10.74
N ALA A 139 -3.11 19.88 -11.45
CA ALA A 139 -2.97 20.32 -12.85
C ALA A 139 -3.62 19.34 -13.83
N GLN A 140 -3.58 18.05 -13.54
CA GLN A 140 -4.12 17.00 -14.38
C GLN A 140 -4.69 15.84 -13.55
N PRO A 141 -5.79 16.08 -12.79
CA PRO A 141 -6.37 15.01 -11.97
C PRO A 141 -6.84 13.86 -12.86
N PRO A 142 -6.54 12.59 -12.51
CA PRO A 142 -7.03 11.45 -13.25
C PRO A 142 -8.54 11.28 -13.09
N MET A 143 -9.17 10.55 -14.01
CA MET A 143 -10.56 10.18 -13.85
C MET A 143 -10.75 9.33 -12.57
N PRO A 144 -11.78 9.63 -11.74
CA PRO A 144 -12.04 8.86 -10.53
C PRO A 144 -12.22 7.37 -10.82
N ALA A 145 -11.49 6.54 -10.09
CA ALA A 145 -11.70 5.10 -10.15
C ALA A 145 -12.97 4.72 -9.37
N PRO A 146 -13.71 3.68 -9.79
CA PRO A 146 -14.86 3.20 -9.05
C PRO A 146 -14.42 2.64 -7.70
N VAL A 147 -15.17 2.96 -6.64
CA VAL A 147 -14.95 2.43 -5.29
C VAL A 147 -15.27 0.93 -5.28
N PRO A 148 -14.32 0.04 -4.95
CA PRO A 148 -14.60 -1.37 -4.81
C PRO A 148 -15.42 -1.69 -3.57
N PRO A 149 -16.07 -2.88 -3.47
CA PRO A 149 -16.76 -3.28 -2.25
C PRO A 149 -15.78 -3.44 -1.08
N GLY A 150 -16.13 -2.90 0.08
CA GLY A 150 -15.30 -2.98 1.30
C GLY A 150 -15.11 -4.42 1.78
N PRO A 151 -14.09 -4.66 2.62
CA PRO A 151 -13.93 -5.94 3.29
C PRO A 151 -15.05 -6.13 4.32
N PRO A 152 -15.38 -7.39 4.68
CA PRO A 152 -16.30 -7.66 5.77
C PRO A 152 -15.77 -7.07 7.10
N ALA A 153 -16.67 -6.74 8.03
CA ALA A 153 -16.31 -6.26 9.35
C ALA A 153 -15.49 -7.31 10.12
N CYS A 154 -14.60 -6.83 11.00
CA CYS A 154 -13.88 -7.70 11.93
C CYS A 154 -14.85 -8.24 13.00
N GLU A 155 -14.94 -9.55 13.15
CA GLU A 155 -15.56 -10.16 14.33
C GLU A 155 -14.55 -10.23 15.48
N ASP A 156 -14.54 -9.23 16.32
CA ASP A 156 -13.72 -9.19 17.54
C ASP A 156 -14.31 -10.02 18.70
N ARG A 157 -15.42 -10.66 18.46
CA ARG A 157 -16.07 -11.49 19.49
C ARG A 157 -15.21 -12.72 19.75
N LEU A 158 -14.66 -12.82 20.97
CA LEU A 158 -14.23 -14.08 21.51
C LEU A 158 -15.33 -15.11 21.24
N PRO A 159 -15.02 -16.32 20.76
CA PRO A 159 -16.02 -17.35 20.55
C PRO A 159 -16.77 -17.52 21.87
N ARG A 160 -18.00 -17.02 21.92
CA ARG A 160 -18.89 -17.31 23.04
C ARG A 160 -19.04 -18.82 23.04
N ARG A 161 -18.56 -19.48 24.09
CA ARG A 161 -18.80 -20.89 24.34
C ARG A 161 -20.27 -21.14 24.01
N HIS A 162 -20.51 -22.02 23.04
CA HIS A 162 -21.83 -22.37 22.56
C HIS A 162 -22.79 -22.56 23.75
N ARG A 163 -23.70 -21.62 23.92
CA ARG A 163 -24.96 -21.90 24.60
C ARG A 163 -25.87 -22.40 23.48
N THR A 164 -26.13 -23.69 23.53
CA THR A 164 -27.12 -24.37 22.70
C THR A 164 -28.44 -23.65 22.75
N GLY A 165 -28.96 -23.28 21.61
CA GLY A 165 -30.39 -22.90 21.47
C GLY A 165 -30.59 -21.62 20.67
N GLY A 166 -31.11 -21.74 19.46
CA GLY A 166 -31.75 -20.66 18.72
C GLY A 166 -31.12 -20.34 17.38
N ALA A 167 -31.69 -20.91 16.32
CA ALA A 167 -31.46 -20.47 14.97
C ALA A 167 -31.88 -19.01 14.80
N ALA A 168 -30.93 -18.16 14.42
CA ALA A 168 -31.21 -16.85 13.81
C ALA A 168 -30.43 -16.84 12.50
N GLU A 169 -31.16 -17.02 11.42
CA GLU A 169 -30.70 -16.83 10.05
C GLU A 169 -30.34 -15.38 9.80
N GLY A 170 -29.19 -15.18 9.15
CA GLY A 170 -29.01 -14.07 8.21
C GLY A 170 -28.53 -12.73 8.78
N VAL A 171 -27.28 -12.62 9.19
CA VAL A 171 -26.47 -11.40 8.98
C VAL A 171 -25.06 -11.86 8.65
N GLY A 172 -24.44 -11.26 7.65
CA GLY A 172 -23.15 -11.66 7.11
C GLY A 172 -22.14 -11.99 8.20
N VAL A 173 -21.65 -13.23 8.17
CA VAL A 173 -20.64 -13.72 9.11
C VAL A 173 -19.38 -12.91 8.89
N GLY A 174 -19.02 -12.06 9.86
CA GLY A 174 -17.77 -11.31 9.82
C GLY A 174 -16.58 -12.27 9.85
N GLU A 175 -15.45 -11.83 9.32
CA GLU A 175 -14.22 -12.61 9.37
C GLU A 175 -13.62 -12.62 10.78
N GLY A 176 -13.13 -13.77 11.22
CA GLY A 176 -12.31 -13.86 12.43
C GLY A 176 -11.08 -12.93 12.29
N TRP A 177 -10.70 -12.26 13.39
CA TRP A 177 -9.69 -11.21 13.40
C TRP A 177 -8.36 -11.57 12.73
N VAL A 178 -7.96 -12.84 12.71
CA VAL A 178 -6.70 -13.29 12.08
C VAL A 178 -6.76 -13.15 10.56
N ALA A 179 -7.77 -13.73 9.91
CA ALA A 179 -7.95 -13.66 8.47
C ALA A 179 -8.21 -12.21 8.04
N TRP A 180 -9.06 -11.51 8.78
CA TRP A 180 -9.38 -10.11 8.56
C TRP A 180 -8.14 -9.20 8.65
N SER A 181 -7.29 -9.36 9.68
CA SER A 181 -6.08 -8.55 9.82
C SER A 181 -5.07 -8.79 8.68
N LEU A 182 -4.93 -10.04 8.22
CA LEU A 182 -4.09 -10.34 7.05
C LEU A 182 -4.61 -9.62 5.79
N ARG A 183 -5.93 -9.61 5.58
CA ARG A 183 -6.55 -8.87 4.48
C ARG A 183 -6.33 -7.37 4.60
N MET A 184 -6.48 -6.79 5.79
CA MET A 184 -6.18 -5.38 6.03
C MET A 184 -4.69 -5.06 5.78
N GLY A 185 -3.77 -5.97 6.14
CA GLY A 185 -2.35 -5.84 5.80
C GLY A 185 -2.08 -5.77 4.30
N GLN A 186 -2.85 -6.49 3.48
CA GLN A 186 -2.74 -6.42 2.01
C GLN A 186 -3.22 -5.07 1.44
N LEU A 187 -4.08 -4.36 2.17
CA LEU A 187 -4.63 -3.05 1.82
C LEU A 187 -3.85 -1.88 2.45
N ALA A 188 -2.68 -2.12 3.04
CA ALA A 188 -1.93 -1.12 3.80
C ALA A 188 -1.56 0.14 2.98
N SER A 189 -1.42 0.03 1.65
CA SER A 189 -1.20 1.20 0.77
C SER A 189 -2.36 2.20 0.77
N LEU A 190 -3.52 1.84 1.31
CA LEU A 190 -4.67 2.74 1.48
C LEU A 190 -4.60 3.52 2.80
N ALA A 191 -3.80 3.09 3.79
CA ALA A 191 -3.61 3.79 5.05
C ALA A 191 -2.76 5.05 4.83
N LEU A 192 -3.36 6.06 4.21
CA LEU A 192 -2.76 7.37 3.91
C LEU A 192 -3.76 8.49 4.22
N PRO A 193 -3.31 9.69 4.61
CA PRO A 193 -4.16 10.85 4.75
C PRO A 193 -4.92 11.16 3.45
N HIS A 194 -6.11 11.71 3.57
CA HIS A 194 -6.98 12.07 2.46
C HIS A 194 -7.55 10.92 1.63
N LEU A 195 -7.22 9.68 1.95
CA LEU A 195 -7.94 8.52 1.47
C LEU A 195 -9.00 8.15 2.50
N ASP A 196 -10.25 8.06 2.07
CA ASP A 196 -11.37 7.63 2.90
C ASP A 196 -12.38 6.82 2.09
N GLY A 197 -13.01 5.82 2.71
CA GLY A 197 -13.95 4.94 2.06
C GLY A 197 -14.26 3.68 2.90
N PRO A 198 -15.02 2.72 2.35
CA PRO A 198 -15.48 1.54 3.10
C PRO A 198 -14.39 0.74 3.82
N VAL A 199 -13.17 0.71 3.29
CA VAL A 199 -12.02 0.04 3.95
C VAL A 199 -11.61 0.78 5.22
N HIS A 200 -11.64 2.11 5.19
CA HIS A 200 -11.27 2.96 6.32
C HIS A 200 -12.31 2.86 7.45
N ASP A 201 -13.60 2.77 7.11
CA ASP A 201 -14.67 2.54 8.09
C ASP A 201 -14.50 1.19 8.82
N VAL A 202 -14.16 0.15 8.05
CA VAL A 202 -13.87 -1.18 8.61
C VAL A 202 -12.60 -1.17 9.47
N ALA A 203 -11.57 -0.38 9.12
CA ALA A 203 -10.38 -0.20 9.94
C ALA A 203 -10.70 0.49 11.27
N ARG A 204 -11.53 1.57 11.25
CA ARG A 204 -12.00 2.26 12.47
C ARG A 204 -12.78 1.33 13.39
N GLY A 205 -13.60 0.45 12.83
CA GLY A 205 -14.35 -0.56 13.60
C GLY A 205 -13.51 -1.74 14.12
N GLY A 206 -12.32 -1.97 13.56
CA GLY A 206 -11.49 -3.15 13.81
C GLY A 206 -10.16 -2.86 14.53
N VAL A 207 -10.05 -1.78 15.30
CA VAL A 207 -8.80 -1.34 15.96
C VAL A 207 -8.12 -2.47 16.75
N LEU A 208 -8.87 -3.21 17.55
CA LEU A 208 -8.34 -4.31 18.34
C LEU A 208 -7.85 -5.47 17.46
N GLY A 209 -8.55 -5.77 16.37
CA GLY A 209 -8.14 -6.78 15.39
C GLY A 209 -6.84 -6.42 14.70
N LEU A 210 -6.65 -5.14 14.33
CA LEU A 210 -5.40 -4.63 13.76
C LEU A 210 -4.24 -4.75 14.76
N ALA A 211 -4.45 -4.32 16.01
CA ALA A 211 -3.42 -4.37 17.05
C ALA A 211 -3.00 -5.82 17.38
N ARG A 212 -3.97 -6.74 17.53
CA ARG A 212 -3.70 -8.17 17.70
C ARG A 212 -2.94 -8.77 16.50
N GLY A 213 -3.37 -8.40 15.28
CA GLY A 213 -2.72 -8.83 14.05
C GLY A 213 -1.26 -8.38 13.96
N ALA A 214 -0.99 -7.10 14.23
CA ALA A 214 0.36 -6.52 14.22
C ALA A 214 1.26 -7.17 15.27
N THR A 215 0.78 -7.29 16.51
CA THR A 215 1.53 -7.95 17.60
C THR A 215 1.81 -9.41 17.28
N ARG A 216 0.81 -10.15 16.77
CA ARG A 216 1.00 -11.54 16.37
C ARG A 216 2.03 -11.69 15.26
N ALA A 217 1.97 -10.84 14.24
CA ALA A 217 2.93 -10.86 13.13
C ALA A 217 4.36 -10.59 13.62
N LEU A 218 4.54 -9.58 14.49
CA LEU A 218 5.82 -9.26 15.11
C LEU A 218 6.39 -10.45 15.89
N LEU A 219 5.59 -11.06 16.76
CA LEU A 219 6.00 -12.21 17.60
C LEU A 219 6.37 -13.44 16.75
N ARG A 220 5.86 -13.55 15.52
CA ARG A 220 6.19 -14.65 14.59
C ARG A 220 7.35 -14.32 13.66
N GLY A 221 7.93 -13.13 13.75
CA GLY A 221 8.97 -12.67 12.84
C GLY A 221 8.47 -12.30 11.44
N ASP A 222 7.14 -12.17 11.24
CA ASP A 222 6.55 -11.67 10.01
C ASP A 222 6.52 -10.13 10.03
N PHE A 223 7.71 -9.53 9.91
CA PHE A 223 7.90 -8.09 10.02
C PHE A 223 7.19 -7.34 8.89
N ALA A 224 7.08 -7.94 7.71
CA ALA A 224 6.37 -7.32 6.58
C ALA A 224 4.87 -7.15 6.88
N THR A 225 4.22 -8.17 7.43
CA THR A 225 2.81 -8.07 7.85
C THR A 225 2.66 -7.14 9.06
N ALA A 226 3.59 -7.19 10.02
CA ALA A 226 3.60 -6.30 11.17
C ALA A 226 3.68 -4.82 10.76
N ALA A 227 4.58 -4.46 9.82
CA ALA A 227 4.73 -3.11 9.31
C ALA A 227 3.45 -2.59 8.63
N ARG A 228 2.83 -3.41 7.78
CA ARG A 228 1.58 -3.07 7.10
C ARG A 228 0.43 -2.82 8.07
N LEU A 229 0.31 -3.64 9.10
CA LEU A 229 -0.72 -3.46 10.12
C LEU A 229 -0.41 -2.29 11.05
N ASN A 230 0.87 -2.06 11.39
CA ASN A 230 1.30 -0.88 12.13
C ASN A 230 0.98 0.43 11.38
N ARG A 231 1.07 0.42 10.07
CA ARG A 231 0.69 1.57 9.25
C ARG A 231 -0.80 1.93 9.39
N TRP A 232 -1.71 0.94 9.44
CA TRP A 232 -3.12 1.17 9.77
C TRP A 232 -3.30 1.73 11.18
N LEU A 233 -2.53 1.24 12.16
CA LEU A 233 -2.56 1.77 13.52
C LEU A 233 -2.08 3.22 13.56
N ALA A 234 -0.99 3.55 12.87
CA ALA A 234 -0.50 4.92 12.76
C ALA A 234 -1.52 5.85 12.08
N TRP A 235 -2.20 5.36 11.03
CA TRP A 235 -3.27 6.11 10.37
C TRP A 235 -4.45 6.38 11.33
N LEU A 236 -4.87 5.38 12.11
CA LEU A 236 -5.93 5.52 13.13
C LEU A 236 -5.52 6.49 14.25
N ALA A 237 -4.26 6.45 14.70
CA ALA A 237 -3.74 7.38 15.68
C ALA A 237 -3.77 8.81 15.14
N ALA A 238 -3.32 9.02 13.90
CA ALA A 238 -3.37 10.33 13.25
C ALA A 238 -4.81 10.85 13.04
N ASP A 239 -5.81 9.95 12.97
CA ASP A 239 -7.25 10.26 12.96
C ASP A 239 -7.82 10.47 14.42
N GLY A 240 -6.95 10.49 15.44
CA GLY A 240 -7.31 10.75 16.85
C GLY A 240 -7.88 9.54 17.59
N ILE A 241 -7.76 8.33 17.03
CA ILE A 241 -8.30 7.11 17.67
C ILE A 241 -7.30 6.56 18.69
N THR A 242 -7.76 6.34 19.92
CA THR A 242 -6.95 5.73 20.98
C THR A 242 -6.63 4.27 20.64
N LEU A 243 -5.35 3.93 20.63
CA LEU A 243 -4.86 2.61 20.29
C LEU A 243 -4.56 1.77 21.55
N PRO A 244 -4.75 0.44 21.50
CA PRO A 244 -4.37 -0.47 22.60
C PRO A 244 -2.87 -0.79 22.63
N VAL A 245 -2.09 -0.34 21.63
CA VAL A 245 -0.63 -0.51 21.51
C VAL A 245 -0.01 0.79 21.02
N ASP A 246 1.24 1.04 21.36
CA ASP A 246 2.00 2.18 20.84
C ASP A 246 2.54 1.86 19.44
N ALA A 247 1.99 2.53 18.43
CA ALA A 247 2.36 2.32 17.03
C ALA A 247 3.80 2.78 16.74
N GLY A 248 4.30 3.82 17.44
CA GLY A 248 5.68 4.29 17.28
C GLY A 248 6.71 3.29 17.82
N VAL A 249 6.44 2.73 19.01
CA VAL A 249 7.29 1.68 19.60
C VAL A 249 7.28 0.43 18.72
N LEU A 250 6.10 0.04 18.22
CA LEU A 250 5.96 -1.10 17.32
C LEU A 250 6.73 -0.88 16.01
N GLY A 251 6.64 0.31 15.42
CA GLY A 251 7.37 0.70 14.22
C GLY A 251 8.89 0.65 14.41
N ALA A 252 9.40 1.19 15.52
CA ALA A 252 10.83 1.15 15.87
C ALA A 252 11.35 -0.28 15.99
N GLU A 253 10.59 -1.17 16.63
CA GLU A 253 10.95 -2.58 16.78
C GLU A 253 10.98 -3.32 15.44
N ILE A 254 10.02 -3.03 14.56
CA ILE A 254 9.98 -3.57 13.20
C ILE A 254 11.17 -3.07 12.38
N ALA A 255 11.51 -1.77 12.47
CA ALA A 255 12.64 -1.19 11.75
C ALA A 255 13.98 -1.83 12.11
N LEU A 256 14.17 -2.20 13.40
CA LEU A 256 15.37 -2.86 13.88
C LEU A 256 15.53 -4.29 13.37
N ARG A 257 14.43 -5.00 13.12
CA ARG A 257 14.42 -6.43 12.79
C ARG A 257 13.92 -6.73 11.38
N GLY A 258 13.15 -5.81 10.80
CA GLY A 258 12.53 -5.97 9.50
C GLY A 258 13.55 -5.99 8.37
N GLY A 259 13.21 -6.73 7.32
CA GLY A 259 14.01 -6.79 6.10
C GLY A 259 13.22 -6.28 4.91
N GLY A 260 13.89 -5.88 3.84
CA GLY A 260 13.31 -5.43 2.59
C GLY A 260 12.84 -3.97 2.62
N GLU A 261 13.03 -3.31 1.50
CA GLU A 261 12.73 -1.88 1.35
C GLU A 261 11.24 -1.59 1.44
N ARG A 262 10.40 -2.54 1.01
CA ARG A 262 8.94 -2.42 1.15
C ARG A 262 8.49 -2.36 2.61
N CYS A 263 9.06 -3.20 3.47
CA CYS A 263 8.78 -3.19 4.90
C CYS A 263 9.22 -1.86 5.55
N LEU A 264 10.42 -1.40 5.21
CA LEU A 264 10.95 -0.12 5.70
C LEU A 264 10.16 1.09 5.19
N LEU A 265 9.60 1.01 3.99
CA LEU A 265 8.70 2.05 3.47
C LEU A 265 7.40 2.13 4.28
N ASP A 266 6.78 0.98 4.61
CA ASP A 266 5.56 0.96 5.42
C ASP A 266 5.83 1.56 6.82
N VAL A 267 6.98 1.28 7.44
CA VAL A 267 7.41 1.90 8.71
C VAL A 267 7.61 3.41 8.54
N ALA A 268 8.35 3.84 7.51
CA ALA A 268 8.63 5.26 7.30
C ALA A 268 7.34 6.09 7.06
N ILE A 269 6.36 5.53 6.36
CA ILE A 269 5.05 6.17 6.17
C ILE A 269 4.31 6.26 7.51
N ALA A 270 4.32 5.20 8.32
CA ALA A 270 3.69 5.19 9.65
C ALA A 270 4.32 6.26 10.57
N ASP A 271 5.64 6.34 10.61
CA ASP A 271 6.37 7.32 11.42
C ASP A 271 6.02 8.75 11.02
N ARG A 272 5.95 9.04 9.71
CA ARG A 272 5.59 10.38 9.22
C ARG A 272 4.15 10.77 9.60
N MET A 273 3.21 9.83 9.60
CA MET A 273 1.84 10.10 10.09
C MET A 273 1.83 10.46 11.57
N LEU A 274 2.58 9.71 12.41
CA LEU A 274 2.69 9.96 13.84
C LEU A 274 3.45 11.25 14.18
N GLU A 275 4.41 11.68 13.35
CA GLU A 275 5.10 12.97 13.51
C GLU A 275 4.15 14.15 13.25
N GLY A 276 3.28 14.04 12.25
CA GLY A 276 2.25 15.03 11.96
C GLY A 276 1.34 15.28 13.15
N GLU A 277 0.87 14.25 13.85
CA GLU A 277 0.06 14.36 15.06
C GLU A 277 0.79 15.13 16.17
N ARG A 278 2.06 14.84 16.42
CA ARG A 278 2.87 15.50 17.49
C ARG A 278 3.05 17.00 17.28
N THR A 279 2.98 17.48 16.05
CA THR A 279 3.08 18.91 15.75
C THR A 279 1.77 19.66 16.01
N TRP A 280 0.60 19.01 15.87
CA TRP A 280 -0.70 19.63 16.13
C TRP A 280 -1.07 19.70 17.61
N THR A 281 -0.63 18.73 18.43
CA THR A 281 -0.92 18.69 19.87
C THR A 281 -0.08 19.69 20.69
N ARG A 282 0.95 20.34 20.10
CA ARG A 282 1.80 21.34 20.75
C ARG A 282 1.39 22.80 20.51
N LYS A 283 0.33 23.05 19.75
CA LYS A 283 -0.24 24.38 19.53
C LYS A 283 -1.54 24.55 20.31
#